data_96a09ae5c40f10dcfa2cb0cef480303b
#
_entry.id   96a09ae5c40f10dcfa2cb0cef480303b
#
_cell.length_a   1.000
_cell.length_b   1.000
_cell.length_c   1.000
_cell.angle_alpha   90.00
_cell.angle_beta   90.00
_cell.angle_gamma   90.00
#
_symmetry.space_group_name_H-M   'P 1'
#
loop_
_entity.id
_entity.type
_entity.pdbx_description
1 polymer ?
#
loop_
_entity_poly.entity_id
_entity_poly.type
_entity_poly.pdbx_seq_one_letter_code
_entity_poly.pdbx_strand_id
1 'polypeptide(L)'
;MKYLSIIGSTGSIGTQTLDVVSQHPDQFKVVALVAHHNIDLLEHQIKEYKPLVAGLVDEGAFKELQARYTGPTKLIGGKEALIAAATIQEATMIVTAIVGAAGIEPTVEAIKQGKTIGLANKETLVAGGPLITALAKEHGVQILPIDSEHSAIFQCLEGQKRDNVDSLIVTASGGPLRTWDSSKIQTATAADCLRHPTWNMGNKITIDSASLFNKGLEVIEAHWLFGFDFDHIDVVVHPQSIVHSMICMKDGAILAQMGNPDMREPIQYALTYPKREVLSMNHLDFSQALHLEFLPPRYDDFPALRLAYEVGRASGFKPAVFNAANETAVYAFLEDKIAFGDIYKVVTSVLESMGPEDDFTLDNLLSIDRWAREKATSLML
;
A
#
# COMPACT_ATOMS: atom_id res chain seq x y z
N MET A 1 0.02 25.23 -8.24
CA MET A 1 -1.17 24.36 -7.97
C MET A 1 -0.88 23.00 -8.56
N LYS A 2 -1.00 21.92 -7.77
CA LYS A 2 -0.92 20.54 -8.26
C LYS A 2 -2.32 20.03 -8.62
N TYR A 3 -2.45 19.31 -9.70
CA TYR A 3 -3.70 18.72 -10.16
C TYR A 3 -3.68 17.23 -9.87
N LEU A 4 -4.64 16.78 -9.06
CA LEU A 4 -4.64 15.44 -8.49
C LEU A 4 -5.72 14.57 -9.13
N SER A 5 -5.35 13.35 -9.50
CA SER A 5 -6.27 12.25 -9.75
C SER A 5 -6.17 11.27 -8.60
N ILE A 6 -7.29 10.88 -8.00
CA ILE A 6 -7.33 9.99 -6.84
C ILE A 6 -8.06 8.71 -7.22
N ILE A 7 -7.31 7.63 -7.32
CA ILE A 7 -7.81 6.29 -7.60
C ILE A 7 -8.01 5.55 -6.28
N GLY A 8 -9.27 5.25 -5.92
CA GLY A 8 -9.66 4.73 -4.61
C GLY A 8 -10.14 5.81 -3.65
N SER A 9 -10.80 6.86 -4.17
CA SER A 9 -11.17 8.08 -3.43
C SER A 9 -12.10 7.86 -2.23
N THR A 10 -12.90 6.79 -2.22
CA THR A 10 -13.81 6.46 -1.13
C THR A 10 -13.23 5.51 -0.07
N GLY A 11 -12.00 5.01 -0.29
CA GLY A 11 -11.26 4.22 0.67
C GLY A 11 -10.63 5.07 1.78
N SER A 12 -10.02 4.40 2.78
CA SER A 12 -9.40 5.07 3.93
C SER A 12 -8.34 6.11 3.51
N ILE A 13 -7.43 5.75 2.60
CA ILE A 13 -6.39 6.67 2.11
C ILE A 13 -7.01 7.75 1.21
N GLY A 14 -7.95 7.40 0.34
CA GLY A 14 -8.60 8.36 -0.56
C GLY A 14 -9.36 9.46 0.19
N THR A 15 -10.11 9.11 1.23
CA THR A 15 -10.83 10.09 2.07
C THR A 15 -9.87 10.97 2.87
N GLN A 16 -8.78 10.42 3.41
CA GLN A 16 -7.75 11.20 4.09
C GLN A 16 -6.95 12.07 3.12
N THR A 17 -6.75 11.63 1.87
CA THR A 17 -6.18 12.47 0.81
C THR A 17 -7.06 13.69 0.55
N LEU A 18 -8.36 13.51 0.46
CA LEU A 18 -9.31 14.61 0.28
C LEU A 18 -9.39 15.53 1.51
N ASP A 19 -9.24 15.00 2.73
CA ASP A 19 -9.11 15.82 3.94
C ASP A 19 -7.87 16.74 3.86
N VAL A 20 -6.70 16.19 3.50
CA VAL A 20 -5.49 16.99 3.27
C VAL A 20 -5.69 18.03 2.18
N VAL A 21 -6.31 17.66 1.06
CA VAL A 21 -6.61 18.60 -0.04
C VAL A 21 -7.51 19.74 0.42
N SER A 22 -8.50 19.46 1.26
CA SER A 22 -9.41 20.47 1.79
C SER A 22 -8.73 21.52 2.68
N GLN A 23 -7.61 21.14 3.31
CA GLN A 23 -6.83 22.05 4.15
C GLN A 23 -5.90 22.98 3.32
N HIS A 24 -5.69 22.68 2.02
CA HIS A 24 -4.82 23.45 1.12
C HIS A 24 -5.49 23.75 -0.23
N PRO A 25 -6.64 24.43 -0.26
CA PRO A 25 -7.43 24.60 -1.49
C PRO A 25 -6.77 25.48 -2.55
N ASP A 26 -5.79 26.27 -2.17
CA ASP A 26 -4.97 27.10 -3.04
C ASP A 26 -3.78 26.33 -3.68
N GLN A 27 -3.44 25.18 -3.15
CA GLN A 27 -2.31 24.36 -3.63
C GLN A 27 -2.76 23.19 -4.49
N PHE A 28 -3.96 22.63 -4.25
CA PHE A 28 -4.44 21.42 -4.89
C PHE A 28 -5.76 21.62 -5.63
N LYS A 29 -5.91 20.91 -6.73
CA LYS A 29 -7.18 20.76 -7.46
C LYS A 29 -7.40 19.30 -7.83
N VAL A 30 -8.51 18.73 -7.42
CA VAL A 30 -8.92 17.38 -7.81
C VAL A 30 -9.51 17.42 -9.20
N VAL A 31 -8.97 16.62 -10.14
CA VAL A 31 -9.41 16.54 -11.54
C VAL A 31 -10.06 15.20 -11.89
N ALA A 32 -9.75 14.14 -11.13
CA ALA A 32 -10.41 12.85 -11.30
C ALA A 32 -10.60 12.14 -9.95
N LEU A 33 -11.71 11.43 -9.80
CA LEU A 33 -12.04 10.60 -8.65
C LEU A 33 -12.56 9.25 -9.14
N VAL A 34 -11.95 8.15 -8.66
CA VAL A 34 -12.43 6.80 -8.95
C VAL A 34 -12.60 6.03 -7.65
N ALA A 35 -13.73 5.32 -7.54
CA ALA A 35 -14.04 4.43 -6.44
C ALA A 35 -14.44 3.05 -6.94
N HIS A 36 -14.60 2.06 -6.05
CA HIS A 36 -15.05 0.72 -6.45
C HIS A 36 -16.57 0.69 -6.59
N HIS A 37 -17.32 0.81 -5.47
CA HIS A 37 -18.77 0.64 -5.45
C HIS A 37 -19.52 1.66 -4.58
N ASN A 38 -18.83 2.52 -3.81
CA ASN A 38 -19.48 3.43 -2.88
C ASN A 38 -20.03 4.66 -3.61
N ILE A 39 -21.30 4.55 -4.06
CA ILE A 39 -21.98 5.57 -4.86
C ILE A 39 -22.19 6.87 -4.08
N ASP A 40 -22.72 6.77 -2.85
CA ASP A 40 -23.14 7.94 -2.09
C ASP A 40 -21.96 8.84 -1.71
N LEU A 41 -20.86 8.20 -1.27
CA LEU A 41 -19.65 8.96 -0.93
C LEU A 41 -19.00 9.55 -2.18
N LEU A 42 -18.93 8.80 -3.29
CA LEU A 42 -18.37 9.33 -4.54
C LEU A 42 -19.21 10.51 -5.06
N GLU A 43 -20.53 10.41 -5.03
CA GLU A 43 -21.42 11.51 -5.45
C GLU A 43 -21.23 12.75 -4.57
N HIS A 44 -21.06 12.57 -3.26
CA HIS A 44 -20.72 13.67 -2.34
C HIS A 44 -19.39 14.33 -2.73
N GLN A 45 -18.33 13.51 -2.96
CA GLN A 45 -17.02 13.98 -3.40
C GLN A 45 -17.09 14.71 -4.75
N ILE A 46 -17.90 14.24 -5.70
CA ILE A 46 -18.09 14.90 -6.99
C ILE A 46 -18.72 16.30 -6.79
N LYS A 47 -19.71 16.43 -5.92
CA LYS A 47 -20.36 17.72 -5.64
C LYS A 47 -19.41 18.73 -4.99
N GLU A 48 -18.55 18.25 -4.11
CA GLU A 48 -17.59 19.08 -3.36
C GLU A 48 -16.41 19.50 -4.22
N TYR A 49 -15.71 18.54 -4.85
CA TYR A 49 -14.45 18.79 -5.56
C TYR A 49 -14.63 19.11 -7.05
N LYS A 50 -15.80 18.84 -7.63
CA LYS A 50 -16.15 19.12 -9.04
C LYS A 50 -15.08 18.66 -10.03
N PRO A 51 -14.66 17.36 -9.97
CA PRO A 51 -13.66 16.83 -10.87
C PRO A 51 -14.15 16.84 -12.32
N LEU A 52 -13.22 16.78 -13.27
CA LEU A 52 -13.55 16.65 -14.69
C LEU A 52 -14.08 15.25 -15.01
N VAL A 53 -13.51 14.23 -14.34
CA VAL A 53 -13.87 12.82 -14.51
C VAL A 53 -14.15 12.20 -13.15
N ALA A 54 -15.18 11.36 -13.07
CA ALA A 54 -15.41 10.47 -11.94
C ALA A 54 -15.85 9.11 -12.42
N GLY A 55 -15.54 8.06 -11.63
CA GLY A 55 -15.89 6.72 -12.06
C GLY A 55 -16.08 5.71 -10.93
N LEU A 56 -16.82 4.63 -11.26
CA LEU A 56 -17.00 3.46 -10.43
C LEU A 56 -16.56 2.22 -11.19
N VAL A 57 -15.75 1.39 -10.53
CA VAL A 57 -15.25 0.13 -11.12
C VAL A 57 -16.37 -0.91 -11.19
N ASP A 58 -17.26 -0.95 -10.21
CA ASP A 58 -18.45 -1.80 -10.20
C ASP A 58 -19.47 -1.27 -11.21
N GLU A 59 -19.82 -2.08 -12.21
CA GLU A 59 -20.73 -1.70 -13.28
C GLU A 59 -22.17 -1.46 -12.81
N GLY A 60 -22.61 -2.19 -11.78
CA GLY A 60 -23.95 -2.01 -11.20
C GLY A 60 -24.08 -0.67 -10.51
N ALA A 61 -23.11 -0.36 -9.65
CA ALA A 61 -23.01 0.92 -8.96
C ALA A 61 -22.83 2.07 -9.96
N PHE A 62 -22.07 1.86 -11.04
CA PHE A 62 -21.91 2.88 -12.09
C PHE A 62 -23.23 3.22 -12.77
N LYS A 63 -24.02 2.22 -13.18
CA LYS A 63 -25.32 2.43 -13.80
C LYS A 63 -26.28 3.19 -12.89
N GLU A 64 -26.27 2.89 -11.59
CA GLU A 64 -27.07 3.60 -10.59
C GLU A 64 -26.64 5.06 -10.46
N LEU A 65 -25.33 5.34 -10.33
CA LEU A 65 -24.83 6.71 -10.28
C LEU A 65 -25.16 7.47 -11.57
N GLN A 66 -24.98 6.86 -12.73
CA GLN A 66 -25.27 7.46 -14.03
C GLN A 66 -26.74 7.85 -14.18
N ALA A 67 -27.65 7.06 -13.63
CA ALA A 67 -29.09 7.32 -13.69
C ALA A 67 -29.54 8.52 -12.82
N ARG A 68 -28.80 8.81 -11.73
CA ARG A 68 -29.16 9.87 -10.77
C ARG A 68 -28.32 11.14 -10.88
N TYR A 69 -27.15 11.08 -11.48
CA TYR A 69 -26.24 12.22 -11.59
C TYR A 69 -26.54 13.05 -12.84
N THR A 70 -26.73 14.37 -12.64
CA THR A 70 -27.04 15.34 -13.71
C THR A 70 -26.02 16.48 -13.82
N GLY A 71 -24.89 16.37 -13.13
CA GLY A 71 -23.83 17.41 -13.11
C GLY A 71 -22.91 17.38 -14.33
N PRO A 72 -21.92 18.31 -14.38
CA PRO A 72 -21.00 18.45 -15.52
C PRO A 72 -19.85 17.45 -15.54
N THR A 73 -19.58 16.72 -14.44
CA THR A 73 -18.50 15.73 -14.36
C THR A 73 -18.77 14.58 -15.31
N LYS A 74 -17.80 14.23 -16.16
CA LYS A 74 -17.89 13.05 -17.02
C LYS A 74 -17.82 11.77 -16.19
N LEU A 75 -18.84 10.92 -16.26
CA LEU A 75 -18.85 9.63 -15.57
C LEU A 75 -18.31 8.52 -16.48
N ILE A 76 -17.50 7.62 -15.91
CA ILE A 76 -16.91 6.45 -16.58
C ILE A 76 -17.11 5.23 -15.69
N GLY A 77 -17.56 4.11 -16.26
CA GLY A 77 -17.77 2.84 -15.55
C GLY A 77 -16.72 1.80 -15.85
N GLY A 78 -16.66 0.78 -15.00
CA GLY A 78 -15.78 -0.36 -15.22
C GLY A 78 -14.30 -0.06 -15.02
N LYS A 79 -13.46 -0.96 -15.52
CA LYS A 79 -12.00 -0.82 -15.45
C LYS A 79 -11.45 0.39 -16.21
N GLU A 80 -12.16 0.81 -17.26
CA GLU A 80 -11.80 2.00 -18.03
C GLU A 80 -11.75 3.26 -17.17
N ALA A 81 -12.50 3.33 -16.07
CA ALA A 81 -12.44 4.47 -15.14
C ALA A 81 -11.06 4.61 -14.51
N LEU A 82 -10.38 3.50 -14.18
CA LEU A 82 -9.03 3.51 -13.60
C LEU A 82 -8.02 4.09 -14.59
N ILE A 83 -8.07 3.64 -15.85
CA ILE A 83 -7.15 4.09 -16.90
C ILE A 83 -7.43 5.55 -17.26
N ALA A 84 -8.70 5.94 -17.40
CA ALA A 84 -9.06 7.33 -17.70
C ALA A 84 -8.59 8.29 -16.60
N ALA A 85 -8.70 7.91 -15.33
CA ALA A 85 -8.19 8.70 -14.21
C ALA A 85 -6.65 8.74 -14.16
N ALA A 86 -5.98 7.64 -14.50
CA ALA A 86 -4.53 7.55 -14.52
C ALA A 86 -3.91 8.38 -15.65
N THR A 87 -4.61 8.50 -16.79
CA THR A 87 -4.09 9.15 -18.00
C THR A 87 -4.68 10.52 -18.29
N ILE A 88 -5.59 11.04 -17.44
CA ILE A 88 -6.21 12.36 -17.63
C ILE A 88 -5.13 13.45 -17.79
N GLN A 89 -5.21 14.20 -18.87
CA GLN A 89 -4.17 15.13 -19.28
C GLN A 89 -3.87 16.19 -18.21
N GLU A 90 -4.90 16.68 -17.55
CA GLU A 90 -4.82 17.75 -16.56
C GLU A 90 -4.11 17.33 -15.27
N ALA A 91 -4.11 16.04 -14.92
CA ALA A 91 -3.45 15.58 -13.69
C ALA A 91 -1.93 15.71 -13.81
N THR A 92 -1.31 16.23 -12.77
CA THR A 92 0.14 16.25 -12.59
C THR A 92 0.63 15.15 -11.65
N MET A 93 -0.27 14.66 -10.80
CA MET A 93 0.01 13.59 -9.84
C MET A 93 -1.18 12.66 -9.72
N ILE A 94 -0.89 11.38 -9.67
CA ILE A 94 -1.88 10.32 -9.46
C ILE A 94 -1.66 9.73 -8.06
N VAL A 95 -2.70 9.73 -7.22
CA VAL A 95 -2.70 9.03 -5.94
C VAL A 95 -3.35 7.67 -6.14
N THR A 96 -2.56 6.60 -5.98
CA THR A 96 -3.02 5.22 -6.13
C THR A 96 -3.37 4.64 -4.76
N ALA A 97 -4.66 4.73 -4.39
CA ALA A 97 -5.20 4.33 -3.09
C ALA A 97 -6.18 3.15 -3.18
N ILE A 98 -6.01 2.29 -4.18
CA ILE A 98 -6.78 1.03 -4.35
C ILE A 98 -6.00 -0.14 -3.77
N VAL A 99 -6.70 -1.23 -3.49
CA VAL A 99 -6.11 -2.43 -2.89
C VAL A 99 -5.77 -3.44 -3.99
N GLY A 100 -4.68 -4.19 -3.78
CA GLY A 100 -4.30 -5.35 -4.60
C GLY A 100 -3.72 -4.99 -5.98
N ALA A 101 -3.66 -5.99 -6.86
CA ALA A 101 -3.04 -5.88 -8.18
C ALA A 101 -3.77 -4.92 -9.15
N ALA A 102 -5.00 -4.49 -8.83
CA ALA A 102 -5.77 -3.55 -9.65
C ALA A 102 -5.09 -2.18 -9.84
N GLY A 103 -4.10 -1.86 -8.98
CA GLY A 103 -3.29 -0.65 -9.09
C GLY A 103 -2.16 -0.69 -10.11
N ILE A 104 -1.77 -1.87 -10.59
CA ILE A 104 -0.58 -2.04 -11.44
C ILE A 104 -0.77 -1.36 -12.79
N GLU A 105 -1.80 -1.74 -13.53
CA GLU A 105 -2.05 -1.22 -14.88
C GLU A 105 -2.25 0.30 -14.92
N PRO A 106 -3.12 0.90 -14.07
CA PRO A 106 -3.26 2.37 -14.05
C PRO A 106 -1.97 3.08 -13.62
N THR A 107 -1.14 2.49 -12.75
CA THR A 107 0.16 3.07 -12.39
C THR A 107 1.13 3.04 -13.57
N VAL A 108 1.21 1.94 -14.32
CA VAL A 108 2.01 1.85 -15.55
C VAL A 108 1.59 2.91 -16.55
N GLU A 109 0.29 3.05 -16.81
CA GLU A 109 -0.21 4.04 -17.76
C GLU A 109 0.02 5.48 -17.29
N ALA A 110 -0.09 5.76 -16.00
CA ALA A 110 0.25 7.07 -15.43
C ALA A 110 1.74 7.42 -15.61
N ILE A 111 2.63 6.47 -15.36
CA ILE A 111 4.08 6.64 -15.54
C ILE A 111 4.42 6.95 -17.00
N LYS A 112 3.84 6.20 -17.95
CA LYS A 112 4.02 6.46 -19.40
C LYS A 112 3.57 7.86 -19.81
N GLN A 113 2.63 8.47 -19.08
CA GLN A 113 2.18 9.85 -19.29
C GLN A 113 3.02 10.89 -18.50
N GLY A 114 4.12 10.47 -17.86
CA GLY A 114 5.00 11.37 -17.10
C GLY A 114 4.38 11.91 -15.81
N LYS A 115 3.38 11.23 -15.24
CA LYS A 115 2.68 11.67 -14.01
C LYS A 115 3.44 11.24 -12.77
N THR A 116 3.64 12.16 -11.82
CA THR A 116 4.12 11.80 -10.48
C THR A 116 3.15 10.83 -9.79
N ILE A 117 3.66 9.81 -9.12
CA ILE A 117 2.86 8.81 -8.43
C ILE A 117 2.94 9.04 -6.91
N GLY A 118 1.81 9.27 -6.26
CA GLY A 118 1.65 9.13 -4.82
C GLY A 118 1.18 7.70 -4.52
N LEU A 119 2.12 6.84 -4.14
CA LEU A 119 1.88 5.40 -4.04
C LEU A 119 1.43 5.01 -2.63
N ALA A 120 0.16 4.63 -2.49
CA ALA A 120 -0.36 3.98 -1.29
C ALA A 120 -0.65 2.49 -1.51
N ASN A 121 -0.72 2.05 -2.77
CA ASN A 121 -0.91 0.66 -3.16
C ASN A 121 0.44 -0.06 -3.23
N LYS A 122 0.88 -0.62 -2.11
CA LYS A 122 2.16 -1.35 -2.01
C LYS A 122 2.25 -2.55 -2.94
N GLU A 123 1.12 -3.19 -3.21
CA GLU A 123 1.04 -4.37 -4.06
C GLU A 123 1.53 -4.09 -5.49
N THR A 124 1.44 -2.84 -5.95
CA THR A 124 1.99 -2.41 -7.24
C THR A 124 3.51 -2.62 -7.32
N LEU A 125 4.27 -2.26 -6.29
CA LEU A 125 5.72 -2.48 -6.26
C LEU A 125 6.09 -3.89 -5.85
N VAL A 126 5.31 -4.53 -4.98
CA VAL A 126 5.54 -5.93 -4.62
C VAL A 126 5.45 -6.83 -5.85
N ALA A 127 4.37 -6.70 -6.62
CA ALA A 127 4.15 -7.54 -7.79
C ALA A 127 4.92 -7.05 -9.04
N GLY A 128 4.94 -5.75 -9.27
CA GLY A 128 5.46 -5.14 -10.50
C GLY A 128 6.76 -4.36 -10.35
N GLY A 129 7.48 -4.48 -9.22
CA GLY A 129 8.64 -3.66 -8.89
C GLY A 129 9.66 -3.48 -10.01
N PRO A 130 10.16 -4.56 -10.66
CA PRO A 130 11.10 -4.43 -11.78
C PRO A 130 10.57 -3.57 -12.92
N LEU A 131 9.30 -3.78 -13.31
CA LEU A 131 8.65 -3.06 -14.40
C LEU A 131 8.40 -1.60 -14.03
N ILE A 132 7.81 -1.36 -12.85
CA ILE A 132 7.41 -0.03 -12.39
C ILE A 132 8.63 0.89 -12.19
N THR A 133 9.69 0.38 -11.55
CA THR A 133 10.91 1.18 -11.30
C THR A 133 11.68 1.46 -12.58
N ALA A 134 11.74 0.48 -13.51
CA ALA A 134 12.36 0.70 -14.83
C ALA A 134 11.61 1.76 -15.64
N LEU A 135 10.28 1.68 -15.72
CA LEU A 135 9.45 2.68 -16.41
C LEU A 135 9.53 4.05 -15.74
N ALA A 136 9.49 4.11 -14.40
CA ALA A 136 9.62 5.38 -13.69
C ALA A 136 10.96 6.07 -14.00
N LYS A 137 12.05 5.30 -14.02
CA LYS A 137 13.39 5.79 -14.41
C LYS A 137 13.42 6.25 -15.87
N GLU A 138 12.88 5.48 -16.79
CA GLU A 138 12.83 5.79 -18.23
C GLU A 138 12.07 7.10 -18.51
N HIS A 139 10.93 7.28 -17.85
CA HIS A 139 10.08 8.46 -18.03
C HIS A 139 10.42 9.63 -17.08
N GLY A 140 11.43 9.49 -16.21
CA GLY A 140 11.81 10.53 -15.24
C GLY A 140 10.71 10.83 -14.21
N VAL A 141 9.88 9.84 -13.88
CA VAL A 141 8.74 9.96 -12.97
C VAL A 141 9.18 9.67 -11.54
N GLN A 142 8.72 10.51 -10.60
CA GLN A 142 8.90 10.26 -9.18
C GLN A 142 7.77 9.39 -8.63
N ILE A 143 8.13 8.38 -7.84
CA ILE A 143 7.22 7.59 -7.01
C ILE A 143 7.41 8.05 -5.56
N LEU A 144 6.40 8.69 -5.00
CA LEU A 144 6.39 9.23 -3.64
C LEU A 144 5.60 8.28 -2.73
N PRO A 145 6.21 7.69 -1.71
CA PRO A 145 5.53 6.73 -0.84
C PRO A 145 4.50 7.43 0.05
N ILE A 146 3.34 6.81 0.17
CA ILE A 146 2.27 7.21 1.09
C ILE A 146 2.18 6.25 2.27
N ASP A 147 2.62 4.98 2.11
CA ASP A 147 2.69 4.06 3.24
C ASP A 147 3.59 4.65 4.35
N SER A 148 3.15 4.57 5.62
CA SER A 148 3.78 5.33 6.72
C SER A 148 5.24 4.98 6.93
N GLU A 149 5.59 3.71 6.84
CA GLU A 149 6.95 3.22 7.02
C GLU A 149 7.88 3.69 5.89
N HIS A 150 7.38 3.63 4.65
CA HIS A 150 8.15 4.06 3.48
C HIS A 150 8.27 5.57 3.41
N SER A 151 7.21 6.30 3.76
CA SER A 151 7.28 7.76 3.92
C SER A 151 8.33 8.16 4.97
N ALA A 152 8.38 7.46 6.10
CA ALA A 152 9.37 7.69 7.16
C ALA A 152 10.80 7.46 6.67
N ILE A 153 11.06 6.34 5.97
CA ILE A 153 12.37 6.05 5.35
C ILE A 153 12.73 7.13 4.34
N PHE A 154 11.79 7.49 3.45
CA PHE A 154 11.99 8.54 2.45
C PHE A 154 12.37 9.88 3.10
N GLN A 155 11.70 10.27 4.20
CA GLN A 155 12.01 11.46 4.97
C GLN A 155 13.38 11.39 5.65
N CYS A 156 13.77 10.22 6.18
CA CYS A 156 15.09 10.02 6.80
C CYS A 156 16.23 10.04 5.78
N LEU A 157 15.97 9.59 4.56
CA LEU A 157 16.94 9.60 3.47
C LEU A 157 17.15 10.99 2.85
N GLU A 158 16.23 11.93 3.07
CA GLU A 158 16.31 13.27 2.50
C GLU A 158 17.58 13.98 2.97
N GLY A 159 18.38 14.46 2.02
CA GLY A 159 19.66 15.11 2.28
C GLY A 159 20.82 14.17 2.65
N GLN A 160 20.57 12.86 2.77
CA GLN A 160 21.63 11.88 3.02
C GLN A 160 22.26 11.41 1.71
N LYS A 161 23.59 11.22 1.73
CA LYS A 161 24.26 10.51 0.62
C LYS A 161 23.99 9.02 0.78
N ARG A 162 23.54 8.36 -0.30
CA ARG A 162 23.23 6.93 -0.31
C ARG A 162 24.37 6.07 0.27
N ASP A 163 25.62 6.40 -0.07
CA ASP A 163 26.81 5.68 0.39
C ASP A 163 27.07 5.80 1.90
N ASN A 164 26.43 6.72 2.61
CA ASN A 164 26.57 6.86 4.06
C ASN A 164 25.53 6.03 4.82
N VAL A 165 24.49 5.52 4.14
CA VAL A 165 23.45 4.71 4.75
C VAL A 165 23.81 3.24 4.62
N ASP A 166 23.81 2.53 5.74
CA ASP A 166 24.10 1.11 5.83
C ASP A 166 22.86 0.27 5.57
N SER A 167 21.79 0.49 6.33
CA SER A 167 20.56 -0.30 6.22
C SER A 167 19.31 0.51 6.52
N LEU A 168 18.17 -0.05 6.13
CA LEU A 168 16.83 0.42 6.47
C LEU A 168 16.27 -0.42 7.63
N ILE A 169 15.52 0.22 8.52
CA ILE A 169 14.86 -0.47 9.65
C ILE A 169 13.37 -0.14 9.56
N VAL A 170 12.61 -1.11 9.04
CA VAL A 170 11.15 -1.01 8.89
C VAL A 170 10.49 -1.38 10.21
N THR A 171 9.70 -0.49 10.79
CA THR A 171 8.97 -0.80 12.02
C THR A 171 7.65 -1.52 11.70
N ALA A 172 7.20 -2.36 12.62
CA ALA A 172 5.93 -3.06 12.57
C ALA A 172 5.17 -2.88 13.89
N SER A 173 3.85 -2.71 13.87
CA SER A 173 3.06 -2.75 15.10
C SER A 173 3.10 -4.13 15.78
N GLY A 174 3.44 -5.16 15.01
CA GLY A 174 3.40 -6.57 15.42
C GLY A 174 1.99 -7.17 15.38
N GLY A 175 0.98 -6.38 15.06
CA GLY A 175 -0.41 -6.81 14.95
C GLY A 175 -1.07 -7.21 16.28
N PRO A 176 -2.34 -7.62 16.26
CA PRO A 176 -3.12 -7.95 17.46
C PRO A 176 -2.66 -9.27 18.13
N LEU A 177 -2.02 -10.16 17.37
CA LEU A 177 -1.61 -11.48 17.86
C LEU A 177 -0.17 -11.52 18.43
N ARG A 178 0.56 -10.39 18.42
CA ARG A 178 1.97 -10.34 18.80
C ARG A 178 2.32 -10.89 20.18
N THR A 179 1.37 -10.84 21.13
CA THR A 179 1.53 -11.31 22.52
C THR A 179 0.86 -12.64 22.79
N TRP A 180 0.27 -13.28 21.77
CA TRP A 180 -0.41 -14.56 21.93
C TRP A 180 0.59 -15.69 22.09
N ASP A 181 0.15 -16.74 22.81
CA ASP A 181 0.88 -18.01 22.85
C ASP A 181 0.94 -18.64 21.46
N SER A 182 2.11 -19.15 21.07
CA SER A 182 2.35 -19.77 19.76
C SER A 182 1.32 -20.85 19.41
N SER A 183 0.91 -21.64 20.41
CA SER A 183 -0.08 -22.73 20.24
C SER A 183 -1.49 -22.25 19.85
N LYS A 184 -1.82 -20.99 20.10
CA LYS A 184 -3.14 -20.41 19.83
C LYS A 184 -3.22 -19.60 18.54
N ILE A 185 -2.09 -19.14 18.02
CA ILE A 185 -2.05 -18.26 16.84
C ILE A 185 -2.73 -18.91 15.64
N GLN A 186 -2.45 -20.20 15.39
CA GLN A 186 -2.97 -20.92 14.22
C GLN A 186 -4.51 -21.02 14.19
N THR A 187 -5.17 -20.87 15.35
CA THR A 187 -6.62 -20.97 15.52
C THR A 187 -7.29 -19.63 15.80
N ALA A 188 -6.56 -18.51 15.58
CA ALA A 188 -7.13 -17.17 15.74
C ALA A 188 -8.31 -16.97 14.79
N THR A 189 -9.38 -16.35 15.31
CA THR A 189 -10.56 -16.02 14.51
C THR A 189 -10.38 -14.69 13.77
N ALA A 190 -11.18 -14.43 12.74
CA ALA A 190 -11.21 -13.14 12.07
C ALA A 190 -11.46 -11.99 13.06
N ALA A 191 -12.37 -12.20 14.04
CA ALA A 191 -12.66 -11.21 15.07
C ALA A 191 -11.46 -10.89 15.97
N ASP A 192 -10.60 -11.87 16.25
CA ASP A 192 -9.35 -11.66 17.01
C ASP A 192 -8.35 -10.86 16.21
N CYS A 193 -8.19 -11.21 14.94
CA CYS A 193 -7.25 -10.55 14.03
C CYS A 193 -7.66 -9.12 13.65
N LEU A 194 -8.95 -8.81 13.60
CA LEU A 194 -9.45 -7.47 13.25
C LEU A 194 -9.37 -6.45 14.39
N ARG A 195 -8.99 -6.85 15.60
CA ARG A 195 -8.81 -5.94 16.75
C ARG A 195 -7.41 -5.32 16.78
N HIS A 196 -7.07 -4.56 15.74
CA HIS A 196 -5.76 -3.89 15.70
C HIS A 196 -5.64 -2.87 16.84
N PRO A 197 -4.53 -2.87 17.63
CA PRO A 197 -4.43 -2.04 18.83
C PRO A 197 -4.23 -0.55 18.56
N THR A 198 -3.68 -0.17 17.40
CA THR A 198 -3.22 1.20 17.13
C THR A 198 -3.91 1.81 15.90
N TRP A 199 -4.05 1.04 14.81
CA TRP A 199 -4.53 1.53 13.52
C TRP A 199 -5.97 1.10 13.25
N ASN A 200 -6.75 2.02 12.67
CA ASN A 200 -8.06 1.69 12.09
C ASN A 200 -7.91 1.55 10.57
N MET A 201 -7.85 0.33 10.10
CA MET A 201 -7.54 -0.02 8.71
C MET A 201 -8.63 -0.88 8.08
N GLY A 202 -8.55 -1.10 6.77
CA GLY A 202 -9.39 -2.07 6.07
C GLY A 202 -9.13 -3.51 6.54
N ASN A 203 -10.13 -4.38 6.35
CA ASN A 203 -10.07 -5.76 6.86
C ASN A 203 -8.86 -6.54 6.33
N LYS A 204 -8.56 -6.47 5.02
CA LYS A 204 -7.45 -7.21 4.39
C LYS A 204 -6.11 -6.87 5.04
N ILE A 205 -5.76 -5.58 5.10
CA ILE A 205 -4.47 -5.14 5.67
C ILE A 205 -4.38 -5.41 7.18
N THR A 206 -5.52 -5.44 7.88
CA THR A 206 -5.54 -5.79 9.32
C THR A 206 -5.20 -7.27 9.54
N ILE A 207 -5.69 -8.19 8.69
CA ILE A 207 -5.29 -9.59 8.71
C ILE A 207 -3.82 -9.75 8.31
N ASP A 208 -3.35 -9.02 7.30
CA ASP A 208 -1.93 -9.00 6.91
C ASP A 208 -1.03 -8.50 8.05
N SER A 209 -1.48 -7.52 8.82
CA SER A 209 -0.76 -7.05 10.01
C SER A 209 -0.70 -8.13 11.09
N ALA A 210 -1.81 -8.85 11.32
CA ALA A 210 -1.89 -9.94 12.31
C ALA A 210 -0.95 -11.10 11.98
N SER A 211 -0.68 -11.36 10.71
CA SER A 211 0.14 -12.47 10.20
C SER A 211 1.57 -12.07 9.83
N LEU A 212 1.91 -10.78 9.90
CA LEU A 212 3.13 -10.15 9.38
C LEU A 212 3.32 -10.28 7.85
N PHE A 213 2.30 -10.70 7.10
CA PHE A 213 2.32 -10.56 5.64
C PHE A 213 2.46 -9.09 5.22
N ASN A 214 1.74 -8.17 5.89
CA ASN A 214 1.87 -6.74 5.60
C ASN A 214 3.33 -6.28 5.65
N LYS A 215 4.05 -6.67 6.71
CA LYS A 215 5.46 -6.29 6.86
C LYS A 215 6.36 -6.97 5.83
N GLY A 216 6.01 -8.19 5.43
CA GLY A 216 6.67 -8.86 4.31
C GLY A 216 6.51 -8.12 2.98
N LEU A 217 5.28 -7.67 2.66
CA LEU A 217 5.02 -6.84 1.48
C LEU A 217 5.82 -5.53 1.54
N GLU A 218 5.89 -4.89 2.68
CA GLU A 218 6.61 -3.65 2.89
C GLU A 218 8.13 -3.78 2.75
N VAL A 219 8.72 -4.89 3.17
CA VAL A 219 10.14 -5.19 2.92
C VAL A 219 10.44 -5.26 1.42
N ILE A 220 9.57 -5.91 0.64
CA ILE A 220 9.72 -5.98 -0.82
C ILE A 220 9.52 -4.60 -1.46
N GLU A 221 8.54 -3.83 -0.99
CA GLU A 221 8.31 -2.46 -1.46
C GLU A 221 9.51 -1.56 -1.16
N ALA A 222 10.10 -1.64 0.05
CA ALA A 222 11.27 -0.86 0.44
C ALA A 222 12.48 -1.15 -0.45
N HIS A 223 12.69 -2.42 -0.82
CA HIS A 223 13.72 -2.82 -1.78
C HIS A 223 13.58 -2.04 -3.10
N TRP A 224 12.38 -2.03 -3.68
CA TRP A 224 12.12 -1.37 -4.97
C TRP A 224 12.14 0.15 -4.90
N LEU A 225 11.60 0.73 -3.82
CA LEU A 225 11.58 2.20 -3.66
C LEU A 225 12.96 2.80 -3.45
N PHE A 226 13.78 2.14 -2.63
CA PHE A 226 15.02 2.74 -2.12
C PHE A 226 16.29 2.07 -2.66
N GLY A 227 16.16 0.96 -3.38
CA GLY A 227 17.30 0.26 -4.00
C GLY A 227 18.28 -0.35 -2.98
N PHE A 228 17.78 -0.81 -1.82
CA PHE A 228 18.55 -1.56 -0.85
C PHE A 228 18.37 -3.06 -1.07
N ASP A 229 19.45 -3.82 -0.97
CA ASP A 229 19.36 -5.27 -0.96
C ASP A 229 18.65 -5.79 0.29
N PHE A 230 18.00 -6.94 0.21
CA PHE A 230 17.23 -7.52 1.31
C PHE A 230 18.06 -7.75 2.59
N ASP A 231 19.37 -7.93 2.48
CA ASP A 231 20.28 -8.09 3.62
C ASP A 231 20.56 -6.75 4.35
N HIS A 232 20.13 -5.62 3.77
CA HIS A 232 20.21 -4.29 4.31
C HIS A 232 18.82 -3.69 4.63
N ILE A 233 17.80 -4.54 4.77
CA ILE A 233 16.45 -4.14 5.20
C ILE A 233 16.07 -4.98 6.41
N ASP A 234 16.07 -4.38 7.57
CA ASP A 234 15.70 -5.01 8.83
C ASP A 234 14.26 -4.71 9.22
N VAL A 235 13.66 -5.58 10.03
CA VAL A 235 12.34 -5.36 10.62
C VAL A 235 12.44 -5.40 12.13
N VAL A 236 11.79 -4.44 12.78
CA VAL A 236 11.65 -4.38 14.23
C VAL A 236 10.17 -4.16 14.61
N VAL A 237 9.71 -4.84 15.65
CA VAL A 237 8.35 -4.64 16.18
C VAL A 237 8.37 -3.47 17.15
N HIS A 238 7.55 -2.45 16.86
CA HIS A 238 7.35 -1.25 17.68
C HIS A 238 5.83 -1.06 17.94
N PRO A 239 5.30 -1.61 19.04
CA PRO A 239 3.86 -1.68 19.27
C PRO A 239 3.14 -0.33 19.32
N GLN A 240 3.83 0.71 19.77
CA GLN A 240 3.25 2.05 19.91
C GLN A 240 3.05 2.75 18.57
N SER A 241 3.73 2.30 17.50
CA SER A 241 3.69 2.90 16.16
C SER A 241 3.94 4.42 16.15
N ILE A 242 4.80 4.91 17.06
CA ILE A 242 5.22 6.32 17.13
C ILE A 242 6.45 6.55 16.25
N VAL A 243 7.42 5.64 16.27
CA VAL A 243 8.52 5.60 15.30
C VAL A 243 8.01 4.83 14.07
N HIS A 244 7.87 5.53 12.96
CA HIS A 244 7.29 4.94 11.76
C HIS A 244 8.31 4.13 10.94
N SER A 245 9.57 4.50 10.92
CA SER A 245 10.73 3.70 10.48
C SER A 245 12.02 4.48 10.69
N MET A 246 13.17 3.85 10.40
CA MET A 246 14.49 4.39 10.68
C MET A 246 15.46 4.00 9.54
N ILE A 247 16.58 4.72 9.47
CA ILE A 247 17.76 4.32 8.71
C ILE A 247 18.96 4.19 9.62
N CYS A 248 19.82 3.21 9.37
CA CYS A 248 21.10 3.05 10.04
C CYS A 248 22.19 3.65 9.15
N MET A 249 23.00 4.53 9.72
CA MET A 249 24.16 5.12 9.05
C MET A 249 25.39 4.21 9.23
N LYS A 250 26.38 4.28 8.34
CA LYS A 250 27.62 3.48 8.44
C LYS A 250 28.45 3.68 9.70
N ASP A 251 28.29 4.80 10.37
CA ASP A 251 28.92 5.09 11.67
C ASP A 251 28.11 4.55 12.86
N GLY A 252 26.98 3.88 12.61
CA GLY A 252 26.08 3.33 13.62
C GLY A 252 25.02 4.30 14.15
N ALA A 253 24.98 5.53 13.67
CA ALA A 253 23.90 6.45 14.03
C ALA A 253 22.56 5.99 13.43
N ILE A 254 21.46 6.13 14.19
CA ILE A 254 20.10 5.83 13.73
C ILE A 254 19.35 7.15 13.55
N LEU A 255 18.79 7.35 12.36
CA LEU A 255 17.86 8.45 12.08
C LEU A 255 16.45 7.87 12.00
N ALA A 256 15.52 8.46 12.75
CA ALA A 256 14.15 7.98 12.85
C ALA A 256 13.15 9.09 12.57
N GLN A 257 12.10 8.79 11.85
CA GLN A 257 10.94 9.67 11.73
C GLN A 257 9.89 9.22 12.76
N MET A 258 9.36 10.19 13.51
CA MET A 258 8.39 9.98 14.58
C MET A 258 7.17 10.86 14.36
N GLY A 259 5.99 10.32 14.68
CA GLY A 259 4.71 11.03 14.62
C GLY A 259 3.60 10.25 15.30
N ASN A 260 2.43 10.86 15.47
CA ASN A 260 1.23 10.12 15.82
C ASN A 260 0.83 9.20 14.65
N PRO A 261 0.18 8.05 14.92
CA PRO A 261 -0.29 7.15 13.87
C PRO A 261 -1.49 7.77 13.10
N ASP A 262 -1.20 8.63 12.13
CA ASP A 262 -2.16 9.36 11.31
C ASP A 262 -1.66 9.42 9.86
N MET A 263 -2.40 8.78 8.95
CA MET A 263 -2.01 8.71 7.54
C MET A 263 -2.03 10.05 6.81
N ARG A 264 -2.65 11.09 7.37
CA ARG A 264 -2.65 12.43 6.75
C ARG A 264 -1.25 13.03 6.69
N GLU A 265 -0.36 12.70 7.64
CA GLU A 265 1.04 13.17 7.60
C GLU A 265 1.78 12.65 6.37
N PRO A 266 1.93 11.33 6.15
CA PRO A 266 2.62 10.82 4.97
C PRO A 266 1.91 11.18 3.65
N ILE A 267 0.58 11.24 3.64
CA ILE A 267 -0.18 11.72 2.49
C ILE A 267 0.20 13.15 2.17
N GLN A 268 0.14 14.06 3.15
CA GLN A 268 0.50 15.47 2.93
C GLN A 268 1.95 15.60 2.47
N TYR A 269 2.87 14.88 3.09
CA TYR A 269 4.28 14.94 2.70
C TYR A 269 4.46 14.55 1.22
N ALA A 270 3.83 13.47 0.76
CA ALA A 270 3.86 13.08 -0.65
C ALA A 270 3.23 14.15 -1.56
N LEU A 271 2.10 14.74 -1.17
CA LEU A 271 1.41 15.76 -1.96
C LEU A 271 2.18 17.08 -2.04
N THR A 272 2.85 17.49 -0.97
CA THR A 272 3.55 18.79 -0.89
C THR A 272 5.03 18.72 -1.24
N TYR A 273 5.62 17.52 -1.28
CA TYR A 273 7.06 17.32 -1.50
C TYR A 273 7.62 18.21 -2.62
N PRO A 274 8.79 18.83 -2.42
CA PRO A 274 9.71 18.71 -1.26
C PRO A 274 9.41 19.66 -0.09
N LYS A 275 8.29 20.37 -0.10
CA LYS A 275 7.92 21.30 0.96
C LYS A 275 7.21 20.58 2.10
N ARG A 276 7.28 21.17 3.30
CA ARG A 276 6.44 20.80 4.44
C ARG A 276 5.45 21.93 4.70
N GLU A 277 4.18 21.56 4.79
CA GLU A 277 3.09 22.50 5.05
C GLU A 277 2.46 22.21 6.42
N VAL A 278 1.71 23.17 6.94
CA VAL A 278 0.99 22.98 8.20
C VAL A 278 -0.13 21.96 7.99
N LEU A 279 -0.23 21.00 8.90
CA LEU A 279 -1.31 20.01 8.92
C LEU A 279 -2.07 20.12 10.25
N SER A 280 -3.38 20.24 10.17
CA SER A 280 -4.24 20.26 11.35
C SER A 280 -4.42 18.83 11.89
N MET A 281 -3.49 18.43 12.75
CA MET A 281 -3.49 17.13 13.44
C MET A 281 -2.86 17.27 14.82
N ASN A 282 -3.10 16.28 15.69
CA ASN A 282 -2.42 16.23 16.98
C ASN A 282 -0.93 15.92 16.79
N HIS A 283 -0.09 16.66 17.49
CA HIS A 283 1.35 16.39 17.54
C HIS A 283 1.70 15.49 18.74
N LEU A 284 2.90 14.88 18.71
CA LEU A 284 3.43 14.17 19.85
C LEU A 284 3.62 15.15 21.02
N ASP A 285 3.13 14.76 22.19
CA ASP A 285 3.23 15.56 23.41
C ASP A 285 4.43 15.09 24.27
N PHE A 286 5.52 15.83 24.20
CA PHE A 286 6.72 15.55 24.99
C PHE A 286 6.66 16.12 26.43
N SER A 287 5.55 16.74 26.82
CA SER A 287 5.33 17.11 28.24
C SER A 287 4.99 15.88 29.09
N GLN A 288 4.62 14.76 28.47
CA GLN A 288 4.36 13.48 29.08
C GLN A 288 5.50 12.49 28.82
N ALA A 289 5.68 11.52 29.71
CA ALA A 289 6.65 10.45 29.49
C ALA A 289 6.19 9.54 28.34
N LEU A 290 7.02 9.40 27.32
CA LEU A 290 6.82 8.45 26.23
C LEU A 290 7.66 7.20 26.46
N HIS A 291 7.03 6.04 26.35
CA HIS A 291 7.71 4.75 26.38
C HIS A 291 7.72 4.16 24.99
N LEU A 292 8.92 3.96 24.44
CA LEU A 292 9.13 3.35 23.13
C LEU A 292 9.74 1.96 23.34
N GLU A 293 9.11 0.95 22.79
CA GLU A 293 9.56 -0.43 22.88
C GLU A 293 9.92 -0.93 21.49
N PHE A 294 11.03 -1.64 21.37
CA PHE A 294 11.48 -2.28 20.14
C PHE A 294 11.81 -3.73 20.42
N LEU A 295 11.15 -4.63 19.72
CA LEU A 295 11.23 -6.08 19.91
C LEU A 295 11.64 -6.76 18.59
N PRO A 296 12.36 -7.89 18.65
CA PRO A 296 12.59 -8.68 17.45
C PRO A 296 11.29 -9.32 16.95
N PRO A 297 11.11 -9.48 15.62
CA PRO A 297 9.98 -10.23 15.08
C PRO A 297 10.01 -11.70 15.50
N ARG A 298 8.84 -12.28 15.76
CA ARG A 298 8.67 -13.70 16.10
C ARG A 298 8.55 -14.52 14.82
N TYR A 299 9.66 -14.75 14.13
CA TYR A 299 9.70 -15.39 12.81
C TYR A 299 9.11 -16.80 12.77
N ASP A 300 9.21 -17.57 13.86
CA ASP A 300 8.69 -18.93 13.92
C ASP A 300 7.17 -18.97 14.08
N ASP A 301 6.60 -17.96 14.74
CA ASP A 301 5.15 -17.81 14.91
C ASP A 301 4.49 -17.13 13.70
N PHE A 302 5.21 -16.26 13.04
CA PHE A 302 4.76 -15.48 11.88
C PHE A 302 5.72 -15.70 10.68
N PRO A 303 5.73 -16.90 10.08
CA PRO A 303 6.72 -17.27 9.07
C PRO A 303 6.57 -16.49 7.74
N ALA A 304 5.46 -15.78 7.53
CA ALA A 304 5.21 -14.99 6.35
C ALA A 304 6.29 -13.92 6.09
N LEU A 305 6.85 -13.33 7.17
CA LEU A 305 7.93 -12.35 7.05
C LEU A 305 9.22 -12.98 6.49
N ARG A 306 9.59 -14.18 6.96
CA ARG A 306 10.75 -14.91 6.42
C ARG A 306 10.53 -15.27 4.95
N LEU A 307 9.33 -15.77 4.62
CA LEU A 307 8.96 -16.12 3.26
C LEU A 307 9.03 -14.89 2.32
N ALA A 308 8.65 -13.71 2.79
CA ALA A 308 8.75 -12.48 2.00
C ALA A 308 10.20 -12.14 1.61
N TYR A 309 11.16 -12.30 2.52
CA TYR A 309 12.58 -12.16 2.18
C TYR A 309 13.05 -13.20 1.15
N GLU A 310 12.57 -14.44 1.28
CA GLU A 310 12.93 -15.51 0.35
C GLU A 310 12.39 -15.24 -1.06
N VAL A 311 11.11 -14.89 -1.19
CA VAL A 311 10.50 -14.58 -2.50
C VAL A 311 11.04 -13.27 -3.09
N GLY A 312 11.35 -12.29 -2.23
CA GLY A 312 11.97 -11.03 -2.66
C GLY A 312 13.34 -11.24 -3.27
N ARG A 313 14.22 -11.99 -2.58
CA ARG A 313 15.56 -12.37 -3.11
C ARG A 313 15.47 -13.22 -4.38
N ALA A 314 14.47 -14.10 -4.46
CA ALA A 314 14.26 -14.91 -5.65
C ALA A 314 13.82 -14.08 -6.86
N SER A 315 13.19 -12.92 -6.62
CA SER A 315 12.74 -11.99 -7.66
C SER A 315 11.78 -12.64 -8.69
N GLY A 316 11.77 -12.18 -9.94
CA GLY A 316 10.87 -12.68 -10.98
C GLY A 316 9.40 -12.48 -10.61
N PHE A 317 8.57 -13.46 -10.92
CA PHE A 317 7.12 -13.40 -10.59
C PHE A 317 6.78 -13.89 -9.18
N LYS A 318 7.74 -14.41 -8.40
CA LYS A 318 7.46 -14.95 -7.06
C LYS A 318 6.82 -13.93 -6.11
N PRO A 319 7.26 -12.65 -6.07
CA PRO A 319 6.57 -11.64 -5.24
C PRO A 319 5.12 -11.38 -5.68
N ALA A 320 4.83 -11.43 -6.99
CA ALA A 320 3.48 -11.29 -7.50
C ALA A 320 2.58 -12.47 -7.08
N VAL A 321 3.10 -13.69 -7.17
CA VAL A 321 2.40 -14.92 -6.73
C VAL A 321 2.18 -14.90 -5.22
N PHE A 322 3.19 -14.52 -4.44
CA PHE A 322 3.09 -14.33 -2.99
C PHE A 322 1.96 -13.38 -2.62
N ASN A 323 1.90 -12.21 -3.28
CA ASN A 323 0.86 -11.22 -3.05
C ASN A 323 -0.53 -11.74 -3.45
N ALA A 324 -0.69 -12.29 -4.64
CA ALA A 324 -1.99 -12.76 -5.16
C ALA A 324 -2.56 -13.92 -4.34
N ALA A 325 -1.71 -14.87 -3.97
CA ALA A 325 -2.10 -16.00 -3.14
C ALA A 325 -2.49 -15.56 -1.72
N ASN A 326 -1.71 -14.64 -1.11
CA ASN A 326 -2.03 -14.06 0.19
C ASN A 326 -3.38 -13.34 0.17
N GLU A 327 -3.60 -12.45 -0.79
CA GLU A 327 -4.86 -11.70 -0.89
C GLU A 327 -6.06 -12.64 -1.00
N THR A 328 -5.96 -13.69 -1.84
CA THR A 328 -7.03 -14.68 -2.02
C THR A 328 -7.28 -15.47 -0.74
N ALA A 329 -6.22 -15.92 -0.05
CA ALA A 329 -6.33 -16.66 1.20
C ALA A 329 -6.91 -15.79 2.34
N VAL A 330 -6.52 -14.51 2.41
CA VAL A 330 -7.04 -13.57 3.42
C VAL A 330 -8.54 -13.35 3.24
N TYR A 331 -9.03 -13.19 2.01
CA TYR A 331 -10.48 -13.07 1.79
C TYR A 331 -11.22 -14.38 2.14
N ALA A 332 -10.66 -15.55 1.82
CA ALA A 332 -11.25 -16.82 2.24
C ALA A 332 -11.29 -16.98 3.77
N PHE A 333 -10.26 -16.51 4.47
CA PHE A 333 -10.26 -16.47 5.94
C PHE A 333 -11.33 -15.52 6.50
N LEU A 334 -11.49 -14.34 5.93
CA LEU A 334 -12.52 -13.37 6.32
C LEU A 334 -13.96 -13.88 6.10
N GLU A 335 -14.11 -14.83 5.19
CA GLU A 335 -15.37 -15.52 4.89
C GLU A 335 -15.53 -16.85 5.66
N ASP A 336 -14.67 -17.11 6.66
CA ASP A 336 -14.64 -18.33 7.48
C ASP A 336 -14.49 -19.65 6.67
N LYS A 337 -13.89 -19.59 5.46
CA LYS A 337 -13.66 -20.78 4.61
C LYS A 337 -12.40 -21.54 4.97
N ILE A 338 -11.41 -20.89 5.57
CA ILE A 338 -10.13 -21.47 6.01
C ILE A 338 -9.76 -20.94 7.40
N ALA A 339 -8.87 -21.63 8.12
CA ALA A 339 -8.32 -21.15 9.39
C ALA A 339 -7.18 -20.15 9.17
N PHE A 340 -6.84 -19.34 10.18
CA PHE A 340 -5.75 -18.35 10.12
C PHE A 340 -4.41 -18.98 9.69
N GLY A 341 -4.06 -20.15 10.25
CA GLY A 341 -2.84 -20.84 9.89
C GLY A 341 -2.80 -21.39 8.47
N ASP A 342 -3.94 -21.51 7.80
CA ASP A 342 -4.01 -22.00 6.42
C ASP A 342 -3.62 -20.91 5.40
N ILE A 343 -3.70 -19.63 5.76
CA ILE A 343 -3.25 -18.52 4.90
C ILE A 343 -1.81 -18.77 4.44
N TYR A 344 -0.89 -19.02 5.37
CA TYR A 344 0.52 -19.30 5.05
C TYR A 344 0.70 -20.56 4.21
N LYS A 345 -0.04 -21.64 4.53
CA LYS A 345 0.02 -22.92 3.81
C LYS A 345 -0.44 -22.78 2.35
N VAL A 346 -1.52 -22.02 2.12
CA VAL A 346 -2.01 -21.73 0.76
C VAL A 346 -0.94 -21.00 -0.03
N VAL A 347 -0.35 -19.93 0.54
CA VAL A 347 0.66 -19.12 -0.13
C VAL A 347 1.89 -19.97 -0.51
N THR A 348 2.40 -20.78 0.41
CA THR A 348 3.57 -21.66 0.15
C THR A 348 3.25 -22.70 -0.92
N SER A 349 2.07 -23.35 -0.86
CA SER A 349 1.66 -24.35 -1.83
C SER A 349 1.48 -23.77 -3.25
N VAL A 350 0.99 -22.52 -3.36
CA VAL A 350 0.90 -21.83 -4.66
C VAL A 350 2.30 -21.53 -5.21
N LEU A 351 3.22 -21.02 -4.38
CA LEU A 351 4.60 -20.75 -4.76
C LEU A 351 5.35 -22.03 -5.22
N GLU A 352 5.17 -23.14 -4.52
CA GLU A 352 5.74 -24.46 -4.88
C GLU A 352 5.15 -25.01 -6.19
N SER A 353 3.95 -24.60 -6.57
CA SER A 353 3.29 -25.02 -7.81
C SER A 353 3.68 -24.20 -9.04
N MET A 354 4.52 -23.16 -8.88
CA MET A 354 4.98 -22.35 -10.02
C MET A 354 5.75 -23.19 -11.03
N GLY A 355 5.44 -22.97 -12.31
CA GLY A 355 6.21 -23.50 -13.42
C GLY A 355 7.39 -22.60 -13.80
N PRO A 356 8.05 -22.87 -14.95
CA PRO A 356 9.05 -21.97 -15.51
C PRO A 356 8.50 -20.57 -15.70
N GLU A 357 9.35 -19.57 -15.52
CA GLU A 357 8.97 -18.16 -15.67
C GLU A 357 9.22 -17.70 -17.11
N ASP A 358 8.28 -16.90 -17.62
CA ASP A 358 8.40 -16.17 -18.89
C ASP A 358 9.09 -14.81 -18.66
N ASP A 359 9.30 -14.04 -19.75
CA ASP A 359 9.82 -12.67 -19.66
C ASP A 359 8.93 -11.79 -18.79
N PHE A 360 9.56 -10.93 -17.99
CA PHE A 360 8.84 -10.05 -17.05
C PHE A 360 8.20 -8.86 -17.79
N THR A 361 7.00 -9.09 -18.32
CA THR A 361 6.16 -8.09 -19.01
C THR A 361 4.87 -7.83 -18.21
N LEU A 362 4.18 -6.72 -18.51
CA LEU A 362 2.89 -6.42 -17.87
C LEU A 362 1.86 -7.53 -18.11
N ASP A 363 1.77 -8.02 -19.37
CA ASP A 363 0.79 -9.06 -19.74
C ASP A 363 1.06 -10.37 -18.99
N ASN A 364 2.33 -10.78 -18.90
CA ASN A 364 2.73 -11.98 -18.15
C ASN A 364 2.53 -11.79 -16.64
N LEU A 365 2.78 -10.58 -16.11
CA LEU A 365 2.51 -10.24 -14.70
C LEU A 365 1.02 -10.36 -14.37
N LEU A 366 0.14 -9.81 -15.21
CA LEU A 366 -1.32 -9.92 -15.02
C LEU A 366 -1.83 -11.36 -15.20
N SER A 367 -1.17 -12.15 -16.05
CA SER A 367 -1.49 -13.55 -16.27
C SER A 367 -1.10 -14.42 -15.08
N ILE A 368 0.10 -14.22 -14.52
CA ILE A 368 0.57 -14.98 -13.36
C ILE A 368 -0.20 -14.59 -12.07
N ASP A 369 -0.60 -13.33 -11.91
CA ASP A 369 -1.47 -12.90 -10.80
C ASP A 369 -2.82 -13.65 -10.86
N ARG A 370 -3.43 -13.73 -12.03
CA ARG A 370 -4.68 -14.47 -12.22
C ARG A 370 -4.50 -15.96 -11.94
N TRP A 371 -3.47 -16.57 -12.48
CA TRP A 371 -3.14 -17.97 -12.23
C TRP A 371 -2.96 -18.25 -10.73
N ALA A 372 -2.23 -17.40 -10.03
CA ALA A 372 -1.99 -17.56 -8.59
C ALA A 372 -3.29 -17.50 -7.78
N ARG A 373 -4.21 -16.60 -8.15
CA ARG A 373 -5.55 -16.51 -7.52
C ARG A 373 -6.40 -17.74 -7.76
N GLU A 374 -6.44 -18.22 -9.00
CA GLU A 374 -7.16 -19.44 -9.38
C GLU A 374 -6.59 -20.67 -8.66
N LYS A 375 -5.25 -20.76 -8.62
CA LYS A 375 -4.55 -21.84 -7.91
C LYS A 375 -4.83 -21.81 -6.42
N ALA A 376 -4.71 -20.64 -5.78
CA ALA A 376 -5.03 -20.47 -4.36
C ALA A 376 -6.48 -20.89 -4.05
N THR A 377 -7.44 -20.43 -4.88
CA THR A 377 -8.85 -20.82 -4.74
C THR A 377 -9.03 -22.33 -4.83
N SER A 378 -8.36 -22.99 -5.79
CA SER A 378 -8.46 -24.44 -5.96
C SER A 378 -7.91 -25.26 -4.79
N LEU A 379 -6.97 -24.71 -4.00
CA LEU A 379 -6.39 -25.35 -2.82
C LEU A 379 -7.27 -25.21 -1.57
N MET A 380 -8.25 -24.33 -1.61
CA MET A 380 -9.16 -24.06 -0.49
C MET A 380 -10.56 -24.70 -0.65
N LEU A 381 -10.82 -25.34 -1.81
CA LEU A 381 -12.03 -26.11 -2.06
C LEU A 381 -11.89 -27.55 -1.58
#